data_9e6bcec631c19b1e60f739061fab3b82
#
_entry.id   9e6bcec631c19b1e60f739061fab3b82
#
_cell.length_a   1.000
_cell.length_b   1.000
_cell.length_c   1.000
_cell.angle_alpha   90.00
_cell.angle_beta   90.00
_cell.angle_gamma   90.00
#
_symmetry.space_group_name_H-M   'P 1'
#
loop_
_entity.id
_entity.type
_entity.pdbx_description
1 polymer ?
#
loop_
_entity_poly.entity_id
_entity_poly.type
_entity_poly.pdbx_seq_one_letter_code
_entity_poly.pdbx_strand_id
1 'polypeptide(L)'
;MLEGSTYHKTELSRFFRYCSNQHVSPADVTDEVLASYLHALETEALISKPRTRHQSVCRVWNKCAKLYRDNGWPEIAVTVPRYDDRLYSIGEDLVSDSIKKDLDDYLIYLAGDDPFTAHAKPFKPKSLEAVKGHFWRYLSALHYQGIDLTTSSKLEDLVSKDMFTSGIRWFWDRNGNKTSKHIGEIAWTVRCYAVKHLNADEATAAFYADALSRLRVNQQGLSDKNQAAMAQFDDAKVVETFVSLPPRLWDKADAMQKTTCSKRITKKARLLAQASVAIEILIFAPMRIANLQGLRLDEHISWQAGRMRINIPRQQVKNNQALDFLLPESVSKRVKRYIDDWRPFLSTPANPYLFPGRTGQPKDSTCLRRQIENTLWNEAGIRLTPHQFRHAAAKILLDAKPGHYEVIRKVLGHKSLTTTYSHYAGAETQAAINLYDDVIIQHRQKKAFTDRPPNKIAEPPFMDPLQLYGGKR
;
A
#
# COMPACT_ATOMS: atom_id res chain seq x y z
N MET A 1 -30.27 -27.62 -7.44
CA MET A 1 -30.45 -26.65 -6.35
C MET A 1 -29.57 -25.40 -6.41
N LEU A 2 -28.53 -25.30 -7.19
CA LEU A 2 -27.75 -24.07 -7.39
C LEU A 2 -27.52 -23.84 -8.89
N GLU A 3 -28.47 -23.34 -9.63
CA GLU A 3 -28.26 -22.75 -10.96
C GLU A 3 -27.66 -21.34 -10.88
N GLY A 4 -27.30 -20.90 -9.67
CA GLY A 4 -26.76 -19.61 -9.37
C GLY A 4 -25.24 -19.49 -9.50
N SER A 5 -24.69 -18.43 -8.99
CA SER A 5 -23.29 -18.00 -9.06
C SER A 5 -22.27 -19.13 -8.78
N THR A 6 -21.33 -19.34 -9.68
CA THR A 6 -20.18 -20.25 -9.51
C THR A 6 -19.42 -20.02 -8.18
N TYR A 7 -19.44 -18.78 -7.68
CA TYR A 7 -18.85 -18.41 -6.40
C TYR A 7 -19.55 -19.11 -5.22
N HIS A 8 -20.89 -19.08 -5.16
CA HIS A 8 -21.65 -19.72 -4.09
C HIS A 8 -21.43 -21.25 -4.08
N LYS A 9 -21.41 -21.87 -5.26
CA LYS A 9 -21.11 -23.31 -5.42
C LYS A 9 -19.71 -23.65 -4.88
N THR A 10 -18.71 -22.85 -5.21
CA THR A 10 -17.32 -23.09 -4.79
C THR A 10 -17.15 -22.92 -3.29
N GLU A 11 -17.71 -21.84 -2.70
CA GLU A 11 -17.60 -21.58 -1.26
C GLU A 11 -18.28 -22.63 -0.40
N LEU A 12 -19.49 -23.07 -0.80
CA LEU A 12 -20.26 -24.05 -0.04
C LEU A 12 -19.89 -25.51 -0.35
N SER A 13 -19.15 -25.81 -1.41
CA SER A 13 -18.91 -27.19 -1.87
C SER A 13 -18.29 -28.09 -0.81
N ARG A 14 -17.35 -27.58 0.01
CA ARG A 14 -16.73 -28.35 1.10
C ARG A 14 -17.71 -28.57 2.24
N PHE A 15 -18.49 -27.56 2.59
CA PHE A 15 -19.52 -27.68 3.62
C PHE A 15 -20.59 -28.69 3.21
N PHE A 16 -21.03 -28.68 1.97
CA PHE A 16 -21.98 -29.68 1.47
C PHE A 16 -21.43 -31.11 1.51
N ARG A 17 -20.13 -31.29 1.20
CA ARG A 17 -19.50 -32.61 1.35
C ARG A 17 -19.47 -33.04 2.80
N TYR A 18 -19.17 -32.13 3.72
CA TYR A 18 -19.22 -32.41 5.15
C TYR A 18 -20.65 -32.81 5.58
N CYS A 19 -21.67 -32.02 5.23
CA CYS A 19 -23.07 -32.34 5.52
C CYS A 19 -23.48 -33.71 4.93
N SER A 20 -23.11 -34.01 3.69
CA SER A 20 -23.34 -35.32 3.08
C SER A 20 -22.69 -36.46 3.85
N ASN A 21 -21.46 -36.31 4.30
CA ASN A 21 -20.76 -37.31 5.10
C ASN A 21 -21.38 -37.50 6.50
N GLN A 22 -21.98 -36.47 7.05
CA GLN A 22 -22.65 -36.48 8.37
C GLN A 22 -24.15 -36.76 8.26
N HIS A 23 -24.64 -37.05 7.06
CA HIS A 23 -26.10 -37.27 6.78
C HIS A 23 -27.00 -36.09 7.19
N VAL A 24 -26.46 -34.85 7.16
CA VAL A 24 -27.23 -33.64 7.46
C VAL A 24 -27.90 -33.12 6.21
N SER A 25 -29.23 -33.01 6.26
CA SER A 25 -30.05 -32.40 5.20
C SER A 25 -29.86 -30.86 5.19
N PRO A 26 -30.01 -30.19 4.03
CA PRO A 26 -29.96 -28.72 4.01
C PRO A 26 -31.01 -28.05 4.92
N ALA A 27 -32.12 -28.66 5.20
CA ALA A 27 -33.16 -28.16 6.10
C ALA A 27 -32.74 -28.24 7.59
N ASP A 28 -31.77 -29.11 7.92
CA ASP A 28 -31.30 -29.36 9.28
C ASP A 28 -30.00 -28.59 9.64
N VAL A 29 -29.59 -27.68 8.76
CA VAL A 29 -28.39 -26.87 9.00
C VAL A 29 -28.68 -25.81 10.06
N THR A 30 -28.04 -25.97 11.24
CA THR A 30 -28.13 -25.07 12.40
C THR A 30 -26.75 -24.52 12.76
N ASP A 31 -26.70 -23.65 13.77
CA ASP A 31 -25.43 -23.13 14.31
C ASP A 31 -24.58 -24.26 14.92
N GLU A 32 -25.18 -25.30 15.50
CA GLU A 32 -24.47 -26.48 16.03
C GLU A 32 -23.82 -27.31 14.92
N VAL A 33 -24.49 -27.46 13.76
CA VAL A 33 -23.90 -28.13 12.59
C VAL A 33 -22.70 -27.35 12.07
N LEU A 34 -22.79 -26.03 12.06
CA LEU A 34 -21.67 -25.19 11.67
C LEU A 34 -20.54 -25.17 12.68
N ALA A 35 -20.83 -25.24 13.99
CA ALA A 35 -19.81 -25.40 15.03
C ALA A 35 -19.06 -26.72 14.88
N SER A 36 -19.77 -27.82 14.63
CA SER A 36 -19.18 -29.14 14.35
C SER A 36 -18.34 -29.11 13.07
N TYR A 37 -18.80 -28.41 12.03
CA TYR A 37 -18.00 -28.19 10.81
C TYR A 37 -16.73 -27.41 11.08
N LEU A 38 -16.77 -26.37 11.93
CA LEU A 38 -15.56 -25.64 12.32
C LEU A 38 -14.56 -26.57 13.02
N HIS A 39 -15.03 -27.39 13.97
CA HIS A 39 -14.20 -28.35 14.66
C HIS A 39 -13.50 -29.32 13.67
N ALA A 40 -14.23 -29.85 12.71
CA ALA A 40 -13.67 -30.69 11.64
C ALA A 40 -12.66 -29.93 10.77
N LEU A 41 -12.87 -28.63 10.49
CA LEU A 41 -11.90 -27.82 9.78
C LEU A 41 -10.61 -27.57 10.57
N GLU A 42 -10.68 -27.47 11.89
CA GLU A 42 -9.54 -27.24 12.78
C GLU A 42 -8.75 -28.52 13.08
N THR A 43 -9.41 -29.68 13.15
CA THR A 43 -8.81 -30.96 13.57
C THR A 43 -8.48 -31.90 12.43
N GLU A 44 -9.31 -31.97 11.40
CA GLU A 44 -9.21 -32.99 10.35
C GLU A 44 -8.73 -32.46 9.01
N ALA A 45 -8.88 -31.17 8.76
CA ALA A 45 -8.57 -30.58 7.47
C ALA A 45 -7.26 -29.77 7.46
N LEU A 46 -6.37 -30.06 6.51
CA LEU A 46 -5.17 -29.27 6.24
C LEU A 46 -5.54 -27.91 5.60
N ILE A 47 -6.13 -27.02 6.40
CA ILE A 47 -6.54 -25.69 5.96
C ILE A 47 -5.78 -24.63 6.74
N SER A 48 -5.16 -23.70 6.04
CA SER A 48 -4.37 -22.64 6.65
C SER A 48 -5.17 -21.61 7.48
N LYS A 49 -6.49 -21.51 7.28
CA LYS A 49 -7.37 -20.51 7.94
C LYS A 49 -8.78 -21.08 8.16
N PRO A 50 -8.98 -22.03 9.07
CA PRO A 50 -10.26 -22.70 9.28
C PRO A 50 -11.36 -21.73 9.71
N ARG A 51 -11.11 -20.82 10.65
CA ARG A 51 -12.07 -19.82 11.13
C ARG A 51 -12.53 -18.85 10.04
N THR A 52 -11.62 -18.40 9.17
CA THR A 52 -11.98 -17.54 8.03
C THR A 52 -12.88 -18.30 7.03
N ARG A 53 -12.59 -19.57 6.80
CA ARG A 53 -13.41 -20.42 5.92
C ARG A 53 -14.79 -20.64 6.52
N HIS A 54 -14.89 -20.95 7.79
CA HIS A 54 -16.16 -21.12 8.50
C HIS A 54 -17.02 -19.85 8.40
N GLN A 55 -16.44 -18.67 8.73
CA GLN A 55 -17.15 -17.40 8.63
C GLN A 55 -17.65 -17.12 7.20
N SER A 56 -16.83 -17.45 6.17
CA SER A 56 -17.24 -17.30 4.77
C SER A 56 -18.42 -18.19 4.42
N VAL A 57 -18.42 -19.43 4.89
CA VAL A 57 -19.53 -20.37 4.69
C VAL A 57 -20.82 -19.83 5.31
N CYS A 58 -20.80 -19.36 6.57
CA CYS A 58 -21.97 -18.77 7.23
C CYS A 58 -22.53 -17.56 6.46
N ARG A 59 -21.65 -16.65 6.01
CA ARG A 59 -22.08 -15.49 5.20
C ARG A 59 -22.71 -15.89 3.87
N VAL A 60 -22.11 -16.86 3.18
CA VAL A 60 -22.62 -17.32 1.88
C VAL A 60 -23.90 -18.10 2.05
N TRP A 61 -24.04 -18.90 3.11
CA TRP A 61 -25.27 -19.59 3.47
C TRP A 61 -26.42 -18.59 3.62
N ASN A 62 -26.27 -17.58 4.48
CA ASN A 62 -27.29 -16.55 4.70
C ASN A 62 -27.61 -15.75 3.44
N LYS A 63 -26.61 -15.52 2.58
CA LYS A 63 -26.85 -14.89 1.28
C LYS A 63 -27.66 -15.78 0.35
N CYS A 64 -27.40 -17.10 0.33
CA CYS A 64 -28.17 -18.06 -0.45
C CYS A 64 -29.60 -18.19 0.07
N ALA A 65 -29.81 -18.19 1.39
CA ALA A 65 -31.14 -18.21 2.00
C ALA A 65 -31.99 -17.01 1.55
N LYS A 66 -31.41 -15.83 1.37
CA LYS A 66 -32.11 -14.64 0.84
C LYS A 66 -32.34 -14.70 -0.68
N LEU A 67 -31.37 -15.20 -1.46
CA LEU A 67 -31.40 -15.11 -2.94
C LEU A 67 -32.11 -16.27 -3.61
N TYR A 68 -32.17 -17.43 -2.97
CA TYR A 68 -32.70 -18.68 -3.57
C TYR A 68 -33.86 -19.25 -2.81
N ARG A 69 -34.57 -18.43 -2.03
CA ARG A 69 -35.77 -18.80 -1.28
C ARG A 69 -36.81 -19.48 -2.18
N ASP A 70 -37.12 -18.83 -3.29
CA ASP A 70 -38.13 -19.34 -4.25
C ASP A 70 -37.68 -20.60 -5.01
N ASN A 71 -36.39 -20.97 -4.90
CA ASN A 71 -35.81 -22.15 -5.52
C ASN A 71 -35.61 -23.32 -4.52
N GLY A 72 -36.33 -23.30 -3.39
CA GLY A 72 -36.32 -24.36 -2.37
C GLY A 72 -35.07 -24.36 -1.49
N TRP A 73 -34.35 -23.23 -1.35
CA TRP A 73 -33.30 -23.07 -0.35
C TRP A 73 -33.91 -22.90 1.04
N PRO A 74 -33.34 -23.52 2.09
CA PRO A 74 -33.84 -23.34 3.46
C PRO A 74 -33.84 -21.87 3.87
N GLU A 75 -34.90 -21.41 4.53
CA GLU A 75 -35.02 -20.05 5.05
C GLU A 75 -34.19 -19.81 6.33
N ILE A 76 -33.48 -20.80 6.81
CA ILE A 76 -32.75 -20.78 8.06
C ILE A 76 -31.51 -19.87 7.92
N ALA A 77 -31.51 -18.77 8.63
CA ALA A 77 -30.33 -17.94 8.81
C ALA A 77 -29.47 -18.48 9.96
N VAL A 78 -28.16 -18.54 9.74
CA VAL A 78 -27.19 -19.00 10.74
C VAL A 78 -26.41 -17.82 11.28
N THR A 79 -25.90 -17.94 12.50
CA THR A 79 -25.06 -16.93 13.13
C THR A 79 -23.71 -16.81 12.41
N VAL A 80 -23.33 -15.60 12.00
CA VAL A 80 -22.01 -15.35 11.43
C VAL A 80 -21.03 -15.01 12.55
N PRO A 81 -20.11 -15.93 12.93
CA PRO A 81 -19.23 -15.72 14.06
C PRO A 81 -18.19 -14.62 13.76
N ARG A 82 -17.83 -13.86 14.78
CA ARG A 82 -16.68 -12.94 14.75
C ARG A 82 -15.50 -13.61 15.43
N TYR A 83 -14.44 -13.90 14.68
CA TYR A 83 -13.20 -14.50 15.20
C TYR A 83 -12.09 -13.49 15.43
N ASP A 84 -12.33 -12.24 15.13
CA ASP A 84 -11.39 -11.16 15.39
C ASP A 84 -11.83 -10.44 16.67
N ASP A 85 -11.13 -10.72 17.77
CA ASP A 85 -11.33 -10.05 19.07
C ASP A 85 -10.82 -8.61 19.02
N ARG A 86 -10.23 -8.18 17.92
CA ARG A 86 -9.79 -6.82 17.70
C ARG A 86 -10.94 -5.95 17.18
N LEU A 87 -11.85 -5.64 18.07
CA LEU A 87 -12.89 -4.66 17.77
C LEU A 87 -12.26 -3.27 17.65
N TYR A 88 -12.09 -2.79 16.42
CA TYR A 88 -11.57 -1.45 16.11
C TYR A 88 -12.67 -0.44 15.77
N SER A 89 -13.88 -0.88 15.58
CA SER A 89 -14.98 -0.04 15.14
C SER A 89 -16.28 -0.52 15.74
N ILE A 90 -17.00 0.41 16.34
CA ILE A 90 -18.38 0.22 16.82
C ILE A 90 -19.38 0.36 15.68
N GLY A 91 -20.60 -0.16 15.88
CA GLY A 91 -21.70 0.04 14.96
C GLY A 91 -22.24 1.47 14.98
N GLU A 92 -22.95 1.87 13.94
CA GLU A 92 -23.57 3.20 13.85
C GLU A 92 -24.68 3.42 14.87
N ASP A 93 -25.28 2.34 15.35
CA ASP A 93 -26.32 2.26 16.37
C ASP A 93 -25.81 2.68 17.76
N LEU A 94 -24.52 2.60 18.00
CA LEU A 94 -23.87 2.97 19.26
C LEU A 94 -23.40 4.44 19.32
N VAL A 95 -23.72 5.23 18.31
CA VAL A 95 -23.35 6.66 18.23
C VAL A 95 -24.62 7.48 18.00
N SER A 96 -24.82 8.56 18.78
CA SER A 96 -25.97 9.43 18.63
C SER A 96 -26.02 10.09 17.26
N ASP A 97 -27.23 10.41 16.78
CA ASP A 97 -27.40 11.08 15.49
C ASP A 97 -26.83 12.51 15.51
N SER A 98 -26.77 13.14 16.67
CA SER A 98 -26.15 14.46 16.84
C SER A 98 -24.64 14.41 16.54
N ILE A 99 -23.91 13.45 17.11
CA ILE A 99 -22.46 13.25 16.84
C ILE A 99 -22.20 12.96 15.38
N LYS A 100 -23.05 12.10 14.74
CA LYS A 100 -22.95 11.80 13.31
C LYS A 100 -23.13 13.06 12.46
N LYS A 101 -24.13 13.89 12.82
CA LYS A 101 -24.39 15.16 12.14
C LYS A 101 -23.20 16.11 12.27
N ASP A 102 -22.68 16.32 13.48
CA ASP A 102 -21.52 17.20 13.70
C ASP A 102 -20.30 16.75 12.90
N LEU A 103 -20.08 15.42 12.82
CA LEU A 103 -19.00 14.86 11.99
C LEU A 103 -19.25 15.08 10.49
N ASP A 104 -20.47 14.90 10.01
CA ASP A 104 -20.80 15.10 8.60
C ASP A 104 -20.71 16.61 8.26
N ASP A 105 -21.15 17.51 9.13
CA ASP A 105 -21.00 18.97 8.97
C ASP A 105 -19.52 19.37 8.91
N TYR A 106 -18.65 18.77 9.72
CA TYR A 106 -17.21 18.98 9.65
C TYR A 106 -16.61 18.44 8.33
N LEU A 107 -17.06 17.30 7.84
CA LEU A 107 -16.60 16.79 6.55
C LEU A 107 -17.03 17.67 5.38
N ILE A 108 -18.23 18.27 5.44
CA ILE A 108 -18.70 19.26 4.47
C ILE A 108 -17.81 20.52 4.53
N TYR A 109 -17.49 21.03 5.72
CA TYR A 109 -16.55 22.14 5.90
C TYR A 109 -15.19 21.85 5.25
N LEU A 110 -14.63 20.64 5.45
CA LEU A 110 -13.35 20.24 4.85
C LEU A 110 -13.42 20.05 3.33
N ALA A 111 -14.59 19.72 2.79
CA ALA A 111 -14.82 19.53 1.35
C ALA A 111 -15.06 20.83 0.63
N GLY A 112 -15.50 21.89 1.34
CA GLY A 112 -15.81 23.18 0.76
C GLY A 112 -14.60 23.92 0.23
N ASP A 113 -14.80 24.76 -0.74
CA ASP A 113 -13.81 25.60 -1.42
C ASP A 113 -14.02 27.12 -1.19
N ASP A 114 -15.04 27.47 -0.41
CA ASP A 114 -15.30 28.85 -0.03
C ASP A 114 -14.22 29.37 0.94
N PRO A 115 -13.39 30.33 0.54
CA PRO A 115 -12.30 30.84 1.36
C PRO A 115 -12.73 31.55 2.65
N PHE A 116 -14.02 31.88 2.79
CA PHE A 116 -14.56 32.61 3.95
C PHE A 116 -15.26 31.70 4.96
N THR A 117 -15.87 30.61 4.51
CA THR A 117 -16.72 29.73 5.36
C THR A 117 -16.28 28.29 5.38
N ALA A 118 -15.32 27.89 4.54
CA ALA A 118 -14.82 26.53 4.44
C ALA A 118 -13.31 26.46 4.70
N HIS A 119 -12.78 25.25 4.68
CA HIS A 119 -11.36 25.03 4.80
C HIS A 119 -10.63 25.62 3.56
N ALA A 120 -9.59 26.43 3.78
CA ALA A 120 -8.87 27.18 2.73
C ALA A 120 -8.33 26.31 1.55
N LYS A 121 -8.29 25.00 1.72
CA LYS A 121 -7.91 24.05 0.67
C LYS A 121 -8.80 22.81 0.77
N PRO A 122 -9.73 22.61 -0.17
CA PRO A 122 -10.67 21.49 -0.13
C PRO A 122 -9.97 20.14 -0.11
N PHE A 123 -10.48 19.25 0.73
CA PHE A 123 -9.98 17.89 0.86
C PHE A 123 -10.49 17.02 -0.29
N LYS A 124 -9.61 16.18 -0.83
CA LYS A 124 -10.02 15.15 -1.81
C LYS A 124 -10.91 14.08 -1.13
N PRO A 125 -11.85 13.45 -1.86
CA PRO A 125 -12.76 12.45 -1.29
C PRO A 125 -12.10 11.37 -0.43
N LYS A 126 -10.96 10.81 -0.87
CA LYS A 126 -10.20 9.83 -0.06
C LYS A 126 -9.62 10.40 1.24
N SER A 127 -9.35 11.70 1.29
CA SER A 127 -8.88 12.33 2.53
C SER A 127 -10.04 12.51 3.51
N LEU A 128 -11.23 12.82 3.02
CA LEU A 128 -12.46 12.89 3.82
C LEU A 128 -12.81 11.51 4.41
N GLU A 129 -12.73 10.44 3.60
CA GLU A 129 -12.89 9.07 4.08
C GLU A 129 -11.88 8.72 5.19
N ALA A 130 -10.63 9.19 5.06
CA ALA A 130 -9.62 8.97 6.09
C ALA A 130 -9.94 9.72 7.39
N VAL A 131 -10.38 10.98 7.30
CA VAL A 131 -10.82 11.79 8.45
C VAL A 131 -12.01 11.11 9.13
N LYS A 132 -13.05 10.73 8.39
CA LYS A 132 -14.21 10.00 8.90
C LYS A 132 -13.77 8.70 9.59
N GLY A 133 -12.87 7.95 8.98
CA GLY A 133 -12.33 6.71 9.56
C GLY A 133 -11.50 6.93 10.82
N HIS A 134 -10.77 8.04 10.96
CA HIS A 134 -10.04 8.39 12.17
C HIS A 134 -11.00 8.75 13.31
N PHE A 135 -12.02 9.56 13.05
CA PHE A 135 -13.04 9.87 14.06
C PHE A 135 -13.79 8.63 14.50
N TRP A 136 -14.18 7.77 13.56
CA TRP A 136 -14.90 6.53 13.90
C TRP A 136 -14.09 5.62 14.82
N ARG A 137 -12.77 5.52 14.59
CA ARG A 137 -11.86 4.76 15.46
C ARG A 137 -11.69 5.45 16.82
N TYR A 138 -11.60 6.77 16.83
CA TYR A 138 -11.48 7.55 18.07
C TYR A 138 -12.73 7.39 18.94
N LEU A 139 -13.93 7.53 18.36
CA LEU A 139 -15.20 7.29 19.04
C LEU A 139 -15.28 5.85 19.57
N SER A 140 -14.82 4.89 18.76
CA SER A 140 -14.74 3.49 19.20
C SER A 140 -13.82 3.32 20.42
N ALA A 141 -12.69 4.01 20.45
CA ALA A 141 -11.79 3.98 21.61
C ALA A 141 -12.44 4.55 22.87
N LEU A 142 -13.17 5.67 22.76
CA LEU A 142 -13.93 6.26 23.87
C LEU A 142 -15.00 5.31 24.38
N HIS A 143 -15.76 4.69 23.48
CA HIS A 143 -16.76 3.69 23.86
C HIS A 143 -16.14 2.52 24.63
N TYR A 144 -14.99 2.00 24.20
CA TYR A 144 -14.29 0.93 24.92
C TYR A 144 -13.65 1.38 26.25
N GLN A 145 -13.55 2.68 26.48
CA GLN A 145 -13.19 3.27 27.78
C GLN A 145 -14.42 3.54 28.67
N GLY A 146 -15.60 3.09 28.26
CA GLY A 146 -16.84 3.21 29.02
C GLY A 146 -17.63 4.49 28.80
N ILE A 147 -17.26 5.29 27.76
CA ILE A 147 -18.03 6.50 27.42
C ILE A 147 -19.28 6.09 26.64
N ASP A 148 -20.44 6.49 27.09
CA ASP A 148 -21.70 6.28 26.39
C ASP A 148 -21.88 7.36 25.30
N LEU A 149 -21.74 6.93 24.06
CA LEU A 149 -21.88 7.79 22.89
C LEU A 149 -23.34 7.93 22.41
N THR A 150 -24.27 7.17 22.98
CA THR A 150 -25.69 7.25 22.59
C THR A 150 -26.37 8.45 23.28
N THR A 151 -25.89 8.83 24.47
CA THR A 151 -26.40 9.97 25.26
C THR A 151 -25.62 11.26 25.04
N SER A 152 -24.41 11.18 24.46
CA SER A 152 -23.59 12.35 24.15
C SER A 152 -24.26 13.25 23.10
N SER A 153 -24.37 14.55 23.40
CA SER A 153 -25.13 15.50 22.59
C SER A 153 -24.31 16.16 21.48
N LYS A 154 -22.98 16.29 21.65
CA LYS A 154 -22.11 16.97 20.67
C LYS A 154 -20.76 16.27 20.53
N LEU A 155 -20.21 16.31 19.31
CA LEU A 155 -18.83 15.87 19.03
C LEU A 155 -17.81 16.75 19.76
N GLU A 156 -18.12 18.01 20.00
CA GLU A 156 -17.29 18.96 20.75
C GLU A 156 -16.94 18.46 22.15
N ASP A 157 -17.91 17.90 22.88
CA ASP A 157 -17.72 17.38 24.23
C ASP A 157 -16.73 16.22 24.28
N LEU A 158 -16.66 15.46 23.19
CA LEU A 158 -15.81 14.27 23.06
C LEU A 158 -14.36 14.58 22.66
N VAL A 159 -14.01 15.84 22.40
CA VAL A 159 -12.65 16.28 22.08
C VAL A 159 -12.03 17.15 23.17
N SER A 160 -12.57 17.14 24.40
CA SER A 160 -11.93 17.77 25.56
C SER A 160 -10.57 17.13 25.87
N LYS A 161 -9.73 17.79 26.70
CA LYS A 161 -8.39 17.27 27.05
C LYS A 161 -8.45 15.87 27.65
N ASP A 162 -9.43 15.62 28.51
CA ASP A 162 -9.61 14.33 29.19
C ASP A 162 -10.07 13.24 28.19
N MET A 163 -11.07 13.54 27.35
CA MET A 163 -11.57 12.63 26.34
C MET A 163 -10.48 12.30 25.31
N PHE A 164 -9.73 13.31 24.87
CA PHE A 164 -8.60 13.11 23.98
C PHE A 164 -7.56 12.18 24.61
N THR A 165 -7.17 12.45 25.86
CA THR A 165 -6.19 11.63 26.57
C THR A 165 -6.67 10.20 26.73
N SER A 166 -7.92 10.00 27.14
CA SER A 166 -8.53 8.67 27.29
C SER A 166 -8.55 7.90 25.97
N GLY A 167 -9.07 8.50 24.89
CA GLY A 167 -9.16 7.85 23.58
C GLY A 167 -7.80 7.51 22.97
N ILE A 168 -6.81 8.41 23.08
CA ILE A 168 -5.46 8.16 22.54
C ILE A 168 -4.69 7.14 23.40
N ARG A 169 -4.87 7.17 24.74
CA ARG A 169 -4.28 6.18 25.64
C ARG A 169 -4.75 4.77 25.34
N TRP A 170 -6.03 4.57 25.04
CA TRP A 170 -6.54 3.28 24.61
C TRP A 170 -5.79 2.66 23.42
N PHE A 171 -5.44 3.46 22.42
CA PHE A 171 -4.62 3.00 21.31
C PHE A 171 -3.19 2.71 21.72
N TRP A 172 -2.60 3.54 22.59
CA TRP A 172 -1.23 3.39 23.05
C TRP A 172 -1.06 2.13 23.88
N ASP A 173 -1.94 1.88 24.85
CA ASP A 173 -1.96 0.68 25.69
C ASP A 173 -2.10 -0.57 24.81
N ARG A 174 -3.04 -0.55 23.89
CA ARG A 174 -3.29 -1.64 22.94
C ARG A 174 -2.12 -1.90 21.98
N ASN A 175 -1.29 -0.92 21.72
CA ASN A 175 -0.06 -1.03 20.92
C ASN A 175 1.18 -1.42 21.77
N GLY A 176 0.96 -1.96 22.95
CA GLY A 176 2.05 -2.38 23.86
C GLY A 176 2.84 -1.20 24.40
N ASN A 177 2.18 -0.12 24.75
CA ASN A 177 2.75 1.11 25.28
C ASN A 177 3.79 1.77 24.34
N LYS A 178 3.52 1.68 23.02
CA LYS A 178 4.38 2.27 21.98
C LYS A 178 3.59 3.22 21.10
N THR A 179 4.23 4.32 20.72
CA THR A 179 3.68 5.23 19.71
C THR A 179 3.70 4.57 18.33
N SER A 180 2.79 5.00 17.46
CA SER A 180 2.77 4.60 16.07
C SER A 180 2.29 5.77 15.20
N LYS A 181 2.65 5.73 13.92
CA LYS A 181 2.17 6.74 12.97
C LYS A 181 0.65 6.83 12.93
N HIS A 182 -0.04 5.69 13.06
CA HIS A 182 -1.49 5.63 13.06
C HIS A 182 -2.12 6.34 14.26
N ILE A 183 -1.55 6.16 15.47
CA ILE A 183 -1.98 6.88 16.67
C ILE A 183 -1.79 8.39 16.46
N GLY A 184 -0.63 8.81 15.94
CA GLY A 184 -0.35 10.21 15.63
C GLY A 184 -1.31 10.80 14.58
N GLU A 185 -1.72 10.04 13.57
CA GLU A 185 -2.68 10.48 12.54
C GLU A 185 -4.09 10.66 13.13
N ILE A 186 -4.56 9.78 14.02
CA ILE A 186 -5.83 9.93 14.74
C ILE A 186 -5.76 11.17 15.64
N ALA A 187 -4.72 11.28 16.46
CA ALA A 187 -4.53 12.42 17.36
C ALA A 187 -4.48 13.76 16.60
N TRP A 188 -3.78 13.79 15.47
CA TRP A 188 -3.74 14.96 14.59
C TRP A 188 -5.13 15.33 14.04
N THR A 189 -5.92 14.34 13.64
CA THR A 189 -7.27 14.57 13.12
C THR A 189 -8.17 15.20 14.19
N VAL A 190 -8.17 14.65 15.40
CA VAL A 190 -8.94 15.19 16.56
C VAL A 190 -8.48 16.61 16.90
N ARG A 191 -7.15 16.86 16.95
CA ARG A 191 -6.62 18.22 17.14
C ARG A 191 -7.11 19.19 16.07
N CYS A 192 -7.10 18.79 14.79
CA CYS A 192 -7.57 19.68 13.71
C CYS A 192 -9.01 20.10 13.90
N TYR A 193 -9.87 19.21 14.37
CA TYR A 193 -11.24 19.54 14.72
C TYR A 193 -11.29 20.50 15.92
N ALA A 194 -10.70 20.12 17.05
CA ALA A 194 -10.75 20.91 18.29
C ALA A 194 -10.14 22.33 18.12
N VAL A 195 -8.93 22.40 17.54
CA VAL A 195 -8.17 23.68 17.50
C VAL A 195 -8.52 24.54 16.31
N LYS A 196 -8.76 23.95 15.13
CA LYS A 196 -8.97 24.73 13.90
C LYS A 196 -10.43 24.94 13.54
N HIS A 197 -11.29 23.99 13.85
CA HIS A 197 -12.71 24.08 13.53
C HIS A 197 -13.52 24.68 14.66
N LEU A 198 -13.28 24.23 15.90
CA LEU A 198 -13.94 24.77 17.10
C LEU A 198 -13.24 26.01 17.66
N ASN A 199 -12.10 26.44 17.10
CA ASN A 199 -11.34 27.60 17.56
C ASN A 199 -11.00 27.54 19.07
N ALA A 200 -10.48 26.39 19.53
CA ALA A 200 -10.10 26.21 20.92
C ALA A 200 -9.11 27.28 21.39
N ASP A 201 -9.15 27.60 22.70
CA ASP A 201 -8.27 28.56 23.34
C ASP A 201 -6.77 28.16 23.24
N GLU A 202 -5.90 29.13 23.53
CA GLU A 202 -4.44 28.95 23.43
C GLU A 202 -3.92 27.82 24.35
N ALA A 203 -4.49 27.71 25.58
CA ALA A 203 -4.09 26.68 26.54
C ALA A 203 -4.47 25.26 26.05
N THR A 204 -5.61 25.13 25.38
CA THR A 204 -6.05 23.88 24.76
C THR A 204 -5.22 23.58 23.52
N ALA A 205 -4.93 24.56 22.69
CA ALA A 205 -4.07 24.40 21.51
C ALA A 205 -2.64 23.97 21.89
N ALA A 206 -2.08 24.53 22.98
CA ALA A 206 -0.77 24.17 23.52
C ALA A 206 -0.76 22.72 24.05
N PHE A 207 -1.80 22.29 24.77
CA PHE A 207 -1.95 20.91 25.22
C PHE A 207 -1.90 19.92 24.03
N TYR A 208 -2.67 20.16 22.99
CA TYR A 208 -2.68 19.31 21.82
C TYR A 208 -1.32 19.29 21.09
N ALA A 209 -0.63 20.44 21.04
CA ALA A 209 0.69 20.53 20.40
C ALA A 209 1.73 19.70 21.16
N ASP A 210 1.73 19.78 22.50
CA ASP A 210 2.61 18.98 23.37
C ASP A 210 2.32 17.48 23.24
N ALA A 211 1.04 17.08 23.34
CA ALA A 211 0.64 15.69 23.18
C ALA A 211 1.09 15.10 21.83
N LEU A 212 0.90 15.85 20.74
CA LEU A 212 1.33 15.41 19.40
C LEU A 212 2.86 15.33 19.26
N SER A 213 3.60 16.22 19.93
CA SER A 213 5.08 16.17 19.93
C SER A 213 5.58 14.85 20.54
N ARG A 214 4.95 14.40 21.62
CA ARG A 214 5.26 13.13 22.30
C ARG A 214 4.81 11.90 21.52
N LEU A 215 3.73 12.01 20.73
CA LEU A 215 3.23 10.93 19.87
C LEU A 215 3.99 10.83 18.53
N ARG A 216 4.88 11.78 18.26
CA ARG A 216 5.62 11.83 16.99
C ARG A 216 6.58 10.65 16.88
N VAL A 217 6.43 9.88 15.79
CA VAL A 217 7.38 8.84 15.41
C VAL A 217 8.39 9.43 14.44
N ASN A 218 9.62 9.59 14.89
CA ASN A 218 10.74 10.02 14.03
C ASN A 218 11.27 8.79 13.27
N GLN A 219 10.64 8.48 12.15
CA GLN A 219 11.14 7.43 11.27
C GLN A 219 12.03 8.06 10.19
N GLN A 220 13.33 7.85 10.30
CA GLN A 220 14.30 8.13 9.25
C GLN A 220 14.53 6.86 8.42
N GLY A 221 14.67 7.00 7.11
CA GLY A 221 14.89 5.87 6.21
C GLY A 221 13.63 5.06 5.89
N LEU A 222 13.87 3.87 5.39
CA LEU A 222 12.82 2.90 5.11
C LEU A 222 12.32 2.26 6.41
N SER A 223 11.04 1.92 6.47
CA SER A 223 10.52 1.08 7.57
C SER A 223 11.19 -0.30 7.57
N ASP A 224 11.26 -0.95 8.73
CA ASP A 224 11.87 -2.29 8.89
C ASP A 224 11.36 -3.29 7.86
N LYS A 225 10.05 -3.26 7.60
CA LYS A 225 9.41 -4.07 6.56
C LYS A 225 9.97 -3.78 5.17
N ASN A 226 10.21 -2.51 4.84
CA ASN A 226 10.75 -2.13 3.53
C ASN A 226 12.25 -2.39 3.47
N GLN A 227 12.99 -2.21 4.55
CA GLN A 227 14.39 -2.61 4.64
C GLN A 227 14.55 -4.11 4.41
N ALA A 228 13.80 -4.94 5.12
CA ALA A 228 13.81 -6.38 4.93
C ALA A 228 13.43 -6.79 3.49
N ALA A 229 12.47 -6.10 2.87
CA ALA A 229 12.12 -6.35 1.49
C ALA A 229 13.22 -5.89 0.50
N MET A 230 13.99 -4.86 0.82
CA MET A 230 15.07 -4.38 -0.03
C MET A 230 16.35 -5.20 0.11
N ALA A 231 16.61 -5.81 1.26
CA ALA A 231 17.77 -6.66 1.51
C ALA A 231 17.90 -7.82 0.51
N GLN A 232 16.78 -8.31 -0.07
CA GLN A 232 16.84 -9.34 -1.11
C GLN A 232 17.60 -8.88 -2.38
N PHE A 233 17.68 -7.56 -2.64
CA PHE A 233 18.39 -6.97 -3.78
C PHE A 233 19.88 -6.72 -3.51
N ASP A 234 20.40 -7.11 -2.35
CA ASP A 234 21.85 -7.15 -2.10
C ASP A 234 22.51 -8.30 -2.88
N ASP A 235 21.73 -9.32 -3.27
CA ASP A 235 22.18 -10.39 -4.17
C ASP A 235 21.99 -9.97 -5.64
N ALA A 236 23.09 -9.85 -6.36
CA ALA A 236 23.09 -9.51 -7.79
C ALA A 236 22.24 -10.47 -8.65
N LYS A 237 22.14 -11.76 -8.26
CA LYS A 237 21.30 -12.75 -8.95
C LYS A 237 19.82 -12.43 -8.80
N VAL A 238 19.41 -11.89 -7.66
CA VAL A 238 18.03 -11.45 -7.43
C VAL A 238 17.73 -10.24 -8.31
N VAL A 239 18.66 -9.28 -8.41
CA VAL A 239 18.52 -8.12 -9.30
C VAL A 239 18.39 -8.58 -10.76
N GLU A 240 19.27 -9.47 -11.24
CA GLU A 240 19.21 -10.03 -12.58
C GLU A 240 17.89 -10.77 -12.85
N THR A 241 17.48 -11.62 -11.90
CA THR A 241 16.21 -12.34 -11.96
C THR A 241 15.02 -11.37 -12.04
N PHE A 242 15.03 -10.32 -11.23
CA PHE A 242 13.96 -9.31 -11.18
C PHE A 242 13.82 -8.55 -12.49
N VAL A 243 14.92 -8.06 -13.05
CA VAL A 243 14.88 -7.27 -14.30
C VAL A 243 14.62 -8.12 -15.55
N SER A 244 15.03 -9.40 -15.54
CA SER A 244 14.79 -10.35 -16.64
C SER A 244 13.45 -11.09 -16.53
N LEU A 245 12.72 -10.97 -15.43
CA LEU A 245 11.47 -11.69 -15.22
C LEU A 245 10.38 -11.37 -16.26
N PRO A 246 10.10 -10.11 -16.63
CA PRO A 246 9.00 -9.81 -17.55
C PRO A 246 9.13 -10.50 -18.91
N PRO A 247 10.25 -10.45 -19.64
CA PRO A 247 10.38 -11.19 -20.90
C PRO A 247 10.20 -12.69 -20.71
N ARG A 248 10.73 -13.30 -19.64
CA ARG A 248 10.55 -14.74 -19.33
C ARG A 248 9.08 -15.11 -19.11
N LEU A 249 8.33 -14.26 -18.39
CA LEU A 249 6.88 -14.43 -18.18
C LEU A 249 6.12 -14.34 -19.50
N TRP A 250 6.54 -13.43 -20.36
CA TRP A 250 5.95 -13.25 -21.68
C TRP A 250 6.13 -14.49 -22.53
N ASP A 251 7.36 -15.01 -22.65
CA ASP A 251 7.67 -16.21 -23.43
C ASP A 251 6.91 -17.43 -22.89
N LYS A 252 6.80 -17.56 -21.56
CA LYS A 252 5.98 -18.60 -20.92
C LYS A 252 4.50 -18.47 -21.27
N ALA A 253 3.95 -17.25 -21.30
CA ALA A 253 2.57 -17.01 -21.69
C ALA A 253 2.33 -17.38 -23.18
N ASP A 254 3.21 -16.96 -24.06
CA ASP A 254 3.17 -17.29 -25.49
C ASP A 254 3.22 -18.82 -25.71
N ALA A 255 4.11 -19.53 -25.03
CA ALA A 255 4.21 -20.99 -25.09
C ALA A 255 2.93 -21.68 -24.60
N MET A 256 2.37 -21.22 -23.46
CA MET A 256 1.11 -21.75 -22.93
C MET A 256 -0.07 -21.55 -23.88
N GLN A 257 -0.10 -20.45 -24.63
CA GLN A 257 -1.18 -20.18 -25.59
C GLN A 257 -1.08 -21.08 -26.81
N LYS A 258 0.13 -21.39 -27.29
CA LYS A 258 0.36 -22.22 -28.47
C LYS A 258 0.11 -23.70 -28.22
N THR A 259 0.35 -24.18 -26.99
CA THR A 259 0.35 -25.63 -26.68
C THR A 259 -1.00 -26.20 -26.30
N THR A 260 -2.07 -25.38 -26.11
CA THR A 260 -3.31 -25.93 -25.59
C THR A 260 -4.57 -25.16 -26.00
N CYS A 261 -5.65 -25.92 -26.27
CA CYS A 261 -7.00 -25.39 -26.49
C CYS A 261 -7.80 -25.27 -25.20
N SER A 262 -7.24 -25.63 -24.04
CA SER A 262 -7.95 -25.55 -22.75
C SER A 262 -8.26 -24.11 -22.34
N LYS A 263 -9.55 -23.78 -22.18
CA LYS A 263 -10.01 -22.45 -21.73
C LYS A 263 -9.35 -21.99 -20.43
N ARG A 264 -9.04 -22.91 -19.50
CA ARG A 264 -8.39 -22.61 -18.22
C ARG A 264 -6.93 -22.20 -18.43
N ILE A 265 -6.18 -22.89 -19.25
CA ILE A 265 -4.77 -22.61 -19.53
C ILE A 265 -4.65 -21.32 -20.33
N THR A 266 -5.48 -21.12 -21.36
CA THR A 266 -5.56 -19.88 -22.13
C THR A 266 -5.83 -18.65 -21.22
N LYS A 267 -6.76 -18.76 -20.26
CA LYS A 267 -7.01 -17.70 -19.28
C LYS A 267 -5.79 -17.43 -18.40
N LYS A 268 -5.08 -18.49 -17.97
CA LYS A 268 -3.86 -18.35 -17.16
C LYS A 268 -2.75 -17.66 -17.97
N ALA A 269 -2.57 -18.02 -19.23
CA ALA A 269 -1.61 -17.40 -20.15
C ALA A 269 -1.88 -15.89 -20.32
N ARG A 270 -3.14 -15.49 -20.54
CA ARG A 270 -3.53 -14.08 -20.66
C ARG A 270 -3.26 -13.28 -19.39
N LEU A 271 -3.54 -13.86 -18.22
CA LEU A 271 -3.22 -13.22 -16.95
C LEU A 271 -1.72 -13.13 -16.69
N LEU A 272 -0.94 -14.10 -17.17
CA LEU A 272 0.51 -14.08 -17.07
C LEU A 272 1.12 -13.00 -17.97
N ALA A 273 0.64 -12.86 -19.22
CA ALA A 273 1.03 -11.77 -20.12
C ALA A 273 0.68 -10.40 -19.54
N GLN A 274 -0.52 -10.26 -18.93
CA GLN A 274 -0.90 -9.03 -18.23
C GLN A 274 0.04 -8.72 -17.04
N ALA A 275 0.41 -9.74 -16.25
CA ALA A 275 1.34 -9.58 -15.14
C ALA A 275 2.75 -9.19 -15.61
N SER A 276 3.23 -9.83 -16.70
CA SER A 276 4.50 -9.48 -17.34
C SER A 276 4.55 -7.98 -17.67
N VAL A 277 3.56 -7.47 -18.39
CA VAL A 277 3.48 -6.05 -18.77
C VAL A 277 3.37 -5.14 -17.55
N ALA A 278 2.57 -5.51 -16.54
CA ALA A 278 2.43 -4.70 -15.33
C ALA A 278 3.74 -4.60 -14.54
N ILE A 279 4.46 -5.70 -14.39
CA ILE A 279 5.77 -5.76 -13.71
C ILE A 279 6.80 -4.95 -14.51
N GLU A 280 6.83 -5.13 -15.83
CA GLU A 280 7.78 -4.43 -16.69
C GLU A 280 7.58 -2.91 -16.66
N ILE A 281 6.33 -2.45 -16.75
CA ILE A 281 6.03 -1.01 -16.60
C ILE A 281 6.51 -0.51 -15.23
N LEU A 282 6.30 -1.26 -14.13
CA LEU A 282 6.74 -0.83 -12.81
C LEU A 282 8.27 -0.83 -12.65
N ILE A 283 9.00 -1.65 -13.38
CA ILE A 283 10.47 -1.62 -13.39
C ILE A 283 10.99 -0.34 -14.08
N PHE A 284 10.44 0.01 -15.23
CA PHE A 284 10.92 1.17 -16.02
C PHE A 284 10.24 2.50 -15.65
N ALA A 285 9.03 2.43 -15.12
CA ALA A 285 8.22 3.57 -14.69
C ALA A 285 7.64 3.27 -13.30
N PRO A 286 8.44 3.38 -12.22
CA PRO A 286 8.07 2.96 -10.86
C PRO A 286 7.02 3.88 -10.25
N MET A 287 5.80 3.81 -10.75
CA MET A 287 4.65 4.58 -10.31
C MET A 287 3.87 3.89 -9.19
N ARG A 288 2.95 4.63 -8.55
CA ARG A 288 2.03 4.04 -7.56
C ARG A 288 1.03 3.11 -8.23
N ILE A 289 0.58 2.06 -7.51
CA ILE A 289 -0.40 1.10 -8.05
C ILE A 289 -1.68 1.77 -8.57
N ALA A 290 -2.14 2.85 -7.92
CA ALA A 290 -3.31 3.60 -8.37
C ALA A 290 -3.08 4.26 -9.75
N ASN A 291 -1.86 4.74 -10.01
CA ASN A 291 -1.50 5.31 -11.31
C ASN A 291 -1.43 4.21 -12.38
N LEU A 292 -0.79 3.07 -12.07
CA LEU A 292 -0.72 1.92 -12.97
C LEU A 292 -2.11 1.40 -13.34
N GLN A 293 -2.97 1.22 -12.32
CA GLN A 293 -4.35 0.77 -12.49
C GLN A 293 -5.16 1.72 -13.37
N GLY A 294 -4.98 3.03 -13.14
CA GLY A 294 -5.70 4.09 -13.82
C GLY A 294 -5.19 4.43 -15.23
N LEU A 295 -4.17 3.72 -15.75
CA LEU A 295 -3.66 3.99 -17.11
C LEU A 295 -4.74 3.76 -18.16
N ARG A 296 -5.06 4.80 -18.90
CA ARG A 296 -5.99 4.78 -20.03
C ARG A 296 -5.22 4.85 -21.35
N LEU A 297 -5.69 4.11 -22.33
CA LEU A 297 -5.09 4.05 -23.67
C LEU A 297 -5.29 5.35 -24.46
N ASP A 298 -6.44 5.99 -24.26
CA ASP A 298 -6.89 7.19 -24.94
C ASP A 298 -6.36 8.50 -24.32
N GLU A 299 -5.94 8.47 -23.06
CA GLU A 299 -5.58 9.69 -22.32
C GLU A 299 -4.11 9.74 -21.91
N HIS A 300 -3.58 8.60 -21.41
CA HIS A 300 -2.26 8.57 -20.78
C HIS A 300 -1.17 8.00 -21.66
N ILE A 301 -1.52 7.34 -22.76
CA ILE A 301 -0.58 6.59 -23.61
C ILE A 301 -0.51 7.22 -25.00
N SER A 302 0.70 7.53 -25.41
CA SER A 302 1.00 7.97 -26.77
C SER A 302 2.21 7.21 -27.30
N TRP A 303 2.40 7.25 -28.61
CA TRP A 303 3.48 6.54 -29.30
C TRP A 303 4.37 7.53 -30.04
N GLN A 304 5.68 7.46 -29.79
CA GLN A 304 6.70 8.31 -30.41
C GLN A 304 7.82 7.44 -30.99
N ALA A 305 7.97 7.43 -32.32
CA ALA A 305 8.98 6.61 -33.02
C ALA A 305 9.02 5.14 -32.53
N GLY A 306 7.86 4.49 -32.42
CA GLY A 306 7.72 3.09 -31.95
C GLY A 306 7.87 2.89 -30.44
N ARG A 307 8.11 3.95 -29.68
CA ARG A 307 8.25 3.92 -28.22
C ARG A 307 6.97 4.44 -27.57
N MET A 308 6.54 3.74 -26.50
CA MET A 308 5.39 4.13 -25.70
C MET A 308 5.78 5.22 -24.70
N ARG A 309 5.05 6.32 -24.73
CA ARG A 309 5.12 7.37 -23.71
C ARG A 309 3.92 7.25 -22.78
N ILE A 310 4.19 7.25 -21.49
CA ILE A 310 3.18 7.33 -20.43
C ILE A 310 3.23 8.74 -19.85
N ASN A 311 2.13 9.50 -19.98
CA ASN A 311 1.98 10.84 -19.42
C ASN A 311 0.75 10.87 -18.51
N ILE A 312 0.95 11.15 -17.20
CA ILE A 312 -0.15 11.28 -16.24
C ILE A 312 -0.14 12.73 -15.74
N PRO A 313 -1.21 13.51 -15.99
CA PRO A 313 -1.30 14.91 -15.58
C PRO A 313 -1.18 15.06 -14.05
N ARG A 314 -0.62 16.19 -13.61
CA ARG A 314 -0.39 16.47 -12.18
C ARG A 314 -1.64 16.33 -11.30
N GLN A 315 -2.81 16.69 -11.83
CA GLN A 315 -4.09 16.65 -11.10
C GLN A 315 -4.50 15.23 -10.72
N GLN A 316 -4.09 14.24 -11.50
CA GLN A 316 -4.40 12.83 -11.30
C GLN A 316 -3.36 12.12 -10.43
N VAL A 317 -2.26 12.79 -10.09
CA VAL A 317 -1.20 12.21 -9.25
C VAL A 317 -1.35 12.70 -7.80
N LYS A 318 -1.21 11.78 -6.82
CA LYS A 318 -1.43 12.07 -5.39
C LYS A 318 -0.62 13.27 -4.87
N ASN A 319 0.60 13.45 -5.33
CA ASN A 319 1.50 14.52 -4.89
C ASN A 319 1.52 15.74 -5.83
N ASN A 320 0.58 15.81 -6.77
CA ASN A 320 0.44 16.89 -7.74
C ASN A 320 1.72 17.15 -8.58
N GLN A 321 2.47 16.08 -8.87
CA GLN A 321 3.61 16.08 -9.79
C GLN A 321 3.27 15.20 -10.98
N ALA A 322 3.30 15.75 -12.19
CA ALA A 322 3.07 14.97 -13.41
C ALA A 322 4.08 13.83 -13.52
N LEU A 323 3.67 12.71 -14.09
CA LEU A 323 4.55 11.60 -14.41
C LEU A 323 4.67 11.47 -15.92
N ASP A 324 5.89 11.45 -16.42
CA ASP A 324 6.19 11.34 -17.84
C ASP A 324 7.34 10.35 -18.05
N PHE A 325 7.04 9.24 -18.71
CA PHE A 325 8.00 8.16 -18.96
C PHE A 325 7.97 7.77 -20.44
N LEU A 326 9.12 7.75 -21.06
CA LEU A 326 9.31 7.19 -22.39
C LEU A 326 9.97 5.80 -22.25
N LEU A 327 9.19 4.75 -22.48
CA LEU A 327 9.66 3.38 -22.30
C LEU A 327 10.65 2.96 -23.40
N PRO A 328 11.59 2.04 -23.10
CA PRO A 328 12.46 1.44 -24.10
C PRO A 328 11.67 0.77 -25.22
N GLU A 329 12.26 0.68 -26.42
CA GLU A 329 11.58 0.12 -27.60
C GLU A 329 11.14 -1.34 -27.40
N SER A 330 11.99 -2.17 -26.79
CA SER A 330 11.68 -3.58 -26.51
C SER A 330 10.47 -3.74 -25.58
N VAL A 331 10.38 -2.90 -24.53
CA VAL A 331 9.23 -2.83 -23.62
C VAL A 331 7.99 -2.36 -24.37
N SER A 332 8.12 -1.30 -25.14
CA SER A 332 7.04 -0.70 -25.92
C SER A 332 6.43 -1.70 -26.91
N LYS A 333 7.25 -2.47 -27.61
CA LYS A 333 6.80 -3.56 -28.50
C LYS A 333 5.99 -4.62 -27.74
N ARG A 334 6.41 -5.00 -26.53
CA ARG A 334 5.70 -6.00 -25.71
C ARG A 334 4.37 -5.45 -25.22
N VAL A 335 4.34 -4.20 -24.74
CA VAL A 335 3.10 -3.54 -24.32
C VAL A 335 2.13 -3.42 -25.50
N LYS A 336 2.61 -3.06 -26.68
CA LYS A 336 1.77 -2.99 -27.90
C LYS A 336 1.15 -4.35 -28.23
N ARG A 337 1.95 -5.41 -28.25
CA ARG A 337 1.44 -6.78 -28.45
C ARG A 337 0.42 -7.19 -27.37
N TYR A 338 0.63 -6.79 -26.12
CA TYR A 338 -0.37 -7.01 -25.08
C TYR A 338 -1.68 -6.32 -25.40
N ILE A 339 -1.63 -5.05 -25.82
CA ILE A 339 -2.82 -4.26 -26.18
C ILE A 339 -3.57 -4.89 -27.36
N ASP A 340 -2.83 -5.30 -28.39
CA ASP A 340 -3.41 -5.78 -29.64
C ASP A 340 -3.87 -7.25 -29.54
N ASP A 341 -3.05 -8.14 -28.96
CA ASP A 341 -3.23 -9.60 -29.06
C ASP A 341 -3.84 -10.25 -27.81
N TRP A 342 -3.68 -9.65 -26.61
CA TRP A 342 -4.04 -10.30 -25.35
C TRP A 342 -5.16 -9.59 -24.60
N ARG A 343 -5.09 -8.26 -24.54
CA ARG A 343 -6.03 -7.41 -23.82
C ARG A 343 -7.48 -7.55 -24.32
N PRO A 344 -7.78 -7.69 -25.62
CA PRO A 344 -9.16 -7.84 -26.10
C PRO A 344 -9.92 -9.02 -25.47
N PHE A 345 -9.21 -10.09 -25.11
CA PHE A 345 -9.79 -11.25 -24.44
C PHE A 345 -9.98 -11.09 -22.93
N LEU A 346 -9.48 -10.01 -22.35
CA LEU A 346 -9.61 -9.65 -20.93
C LEU A 346 -10.60 -8.52 -20.70
N SER A 347 -11.14 -7.92 -21.74
CA SER A 347 -11.90 -6.70 -21.73
C SER A 347 -13.15 -6.76 -22.61
N THR A 348 -14.08 -5.85 -22.37
CA THR A 348 -15.07 -5.43 -23.37
C THR A 348 -14.42 -4.41 -24.33
N PRO A 349 -14.87 -4.31 -25.59
CA PRO A 349 -14.27 -3.38 -26.58
C PRO A 349 -14.22 -1.92 -26.12
N ALA A 350 -15.22 -1.46 -25.39
CA ALA A 350 -15.35 -0.07 -24.93
C ALA A 350 -14.52 0.27 -23.68
N ASN A 351 -13.79 -0.67 -23.07
CA ASN A 351 -13.00 -0.39 -21.87
C ASN A 351 -11.70 0.35 -22.24
N PRO A 352 -11.46 1.59 -21.77
CA PRO A 352 -10.27 2.36 -22.16
C PRO A 352 -9.00 2.01 -21.37
N TYR A 353 -9.12 1.26 -20.26
CA TYR A 353 -7.98 1.03 -19.36
C TYR A 353 -6.99 0.01 -19.90
N LEU A 354 -5.69 0.26 -19.71
CA LEU A 354 -4.63 -0.68 -20.08
C LEU A 354 -4.79 -2.03 -19.32
N PHE A 355 -5.19 -1.97 -18.06
CA PHE A 355 -5.51 -3.13 -17.22
C PHE A 355 -7.02 -3.16 -16.94
N PRO A 356 -7.80 -3.79 -17.81
CA PRO A 356 -9.25 -3.72 -17.75
C PRO A 356 -9.84 -4.60 -16.65
N GLY A 357 -10.90 -4.10 -16.00
CA GLY A 357 -11.81 -4.85 -15.15
C GLY A 357 -13.01 -5.40 -15.94
N ARG A 358 -13.96 -6.00 -15.23
CA ARG A 358 -15.11 -6.70 -15.87
C ARG A 358 -16.20 -5.77 -16.39
N THR A 359 -16.38 -4.61 -15.78
CA THR A 359 -17.56 -3.73 -15.96
C THR A 359 -17.20 -2.40 -16.61
N GLY A 360 -16.27 -2.38 -17.58
CA GLY A 360 -15.81 -1.13 -18.21
C GLY A 360 -14.91 -0.26 -17.31
N GLN A 361 -14.72 -0.65 -16.04
CA GLN A 361 -13.84 -0.01 -15.08
C GLN A 361 -12.41 -0.59 -15.16
N PRO A 362 -11.41 0.05 -14.55
CA PRO A 362 -10.09 -0.56 -14.44
C PRO A 362 -10.16 -1.83 -13.57
N LYS A 363 -9.20 -2.70 -13.73
CA LYS A 363 -9.02 -3.85 -12.85
C LYS A 363 -8.85 -3.36 -11.40
N ASP A 364 -9.58 -3.97 -10.47
CA ASP A 364 -9.50 -3.63 -9.05
C ASP A 364 -8.04 -3.61 -8.55
N SER A 365 -7.69 -2.60 -7.75
CA SER A 365 -6.31 -2.38 -7.30
C SER A 365 -5.77 -3.53 -6.45
N THR A 366 -6.64 -4.15 -5.63
CA THR A 366 -6.27 -5.31 -4.80
C THR A 366 -6.04 -6.53 -5.68
N CYS A 367 -6.87 -6.71 -6.72
CA CYS A 367 -6.71 -7.80 -7.69
C CYS A 367 -5.43 -7.65 -8.51
N LEU A 368 -5.13 -6.44 -9.02
CA LEU A 368 -3.91 -6.18 -9.79
C LEU A 368 -2.67 -6.33 -8.91
N ARG A 369 -2.71 -5.79 -7.69
CA ARG A 369 -1.66 -5.93 -6.69
C ARG A 369 -1.35 -7.39 -6.39
N ARG A 370 -2.38 -8.19 -6.02
CA ARG A 370 -2.21 -9.63 -5.73
C ARG A 370 -1.68 -10.40 -6.93
N GLN A 371 -2.11 -10.05 -8.13
CA GLN A 371 -1.61 -10.68 -9.36
C GLN A 371 -0.12 -10.44 -9.51
N ILE A 372 0.37 -9.21 -9.33
CA ILE A 372 1.78 -8.85 -9.39
C ILE A 372 2.57 -9.58 -8.30
N GLU A 373 2.14 -9.49 -7.03
CA GLU A 373 2.80 -10.11 -5.88
C GLU A 373 2.91 -11.63 -6.02
N ASN A 374 1.81 -12.29 -6.38
CA ASN A 374 1.79 -13.74 -6.56
C ASN A 374 2.64 -14.19 -7.74
N THR A 375 2.68 -13.41 -8.83
CA THR A 375 3.52 -13.73 -9.99
C THR A 375 4.99 -13.61 -9.64
N LEU A 376 5.41 -12.53 -8.98
CA LEU A 376 6.79 -12.36 -8.49
C LEU A 376 7.22 -13.51 -7.57
N TRP A 377 6.36 -13.88 -6.64
CA TRP A 377 6.68 -14.97 -5.71
C TRP A 377 6.76 -16.33 -6.41
N ASN A 378 5.74 -16.68 -7.19
CA ASN A 378 5.64 -18.01 -7.79
C ASN A 378 6.66 -18.24 -8.92
N GLU A 379 7.09 -17.19 -9.63
CA GLU A 379 7.94 -17.32 -10.82
C GLU A 379 9.40 -16.92 -10.57
N ALA A 380 9.67 -16.19 -9.48
CA ALA A 380 11.00 -15.69 -9.16
C ALA A 380 11.39 -15.80 -7.68
N GLY A 381 10.49 -16.22 -6.77
CA GLY A 381 10.75 -16.24 -5.33
C GLY A 381 10.90 -14.85 -4.69
N ILE A 382 10.55 -13.78 -5.41
CA ILE A 382 10.73 -12.40 -4.96
C ILE A 382 9.47 -11.92 -4.24
N ARG A 383 9.64 -11.41 -3.01
CA ARG A 383 8.54 -10.82 -2.22
C ARG A 383 8.57 -9.30 -2.35
N LEU A 384 7.74 -8.77 -3.24
CA LEU A 384 7.68 -7.33 -3.52
C LEU A 384 6.25 -6.88 -3.78
N THR A 385 5.82 -5.84 -3.08
CA THR A 385 4.55 -5.15 -3.36
C THR A 385 4.75 -4.09 -4.46
N PRO A 386 3.72 -3.68 -5.22
CA PRO A 386 3.86 -2.63 -6.22
C PRO A 386 4.42 -1.31 -5.69
N HIS A 387 4.17 -0.97 -4.43
CA HIS A 387 4.76 0.23 -3.81
C HIS A 387 6.27 0.07 -3.63
N GLN A 388 6.74 -1.13 -3.32
CA GLN A 388 8.16 -1.41 -3.08
C GLN A 388 9.00 -1.44 -4.37
N PHE A 389 8.40 -1.50 -5.58
CA PHE A 389 9.13 -1.27 -6.83
C PHE A 389 9.84 0.09 -6.85
N ARG A 390 9.25 1.09 -6.22
CA ARG A 390 9.86 2.43 -6.10
C ARG A 390 11.11 2.40 -5.22
N HIS A 391 11.07 1.60 -4.16
CA HIS A 391 12.23 1.38 -3.30
C HIS A 391 13.30 0.53 -3.98
N ALA A 392 12.88 -0.51 -4.73
CA ALA A 392 13.79 -1.33 -5.50
C ALA A 392 14.49 -0.52 -6.61
N ALA A 393 13.75 0.34 -7.33
CA ALA A 393 14.35 1.22 -8.34
C ALA A 393 15.39 2.18 -7.73
N ALA A 394 15.09 2.75 -6.55
CA ALA A 394 16.03 3.61 -5.84
C ALA A 394 17.28 2.83 -5.38
N LYS A 395 17.09 1.65 -4.76
CA LYS A 395 18.20 0.81 -4.29
C LYS A 395 19.10 0.38 -5.46
N ILE A 396 18.53 -0.22 -6.51
CA ILE A 396 19.30 -0.69 -7.68
C ILE A 396 20.10 0.47 -8.31
N LEU A 397 19.52 1.68 -8.39
CA LEU A 397 20.24 2.83 -8.94
C LEU A 397 21.33 3.32 -8.00
N LEU A 398 21.09 3.41 -6.70
CA LEU A 398 22.07 3.90 -5.72
C LEU A 398 23.22 2.90 -5.50
N ASP A 399 22.94 1.61 -5.55
CA ASP A 399 23.97 0.56 -5.49
C ASP A 399 24.90 0.63 -6.73
N ALA A 400 24.33 0.92 -7.90
CA ALA A 400 25.12 1.08 -9.13
C ALA A 400 25.80 2.45 -9.25
N LYS A 401 25.19 3.50 -8.72
CA LYS A 401 25.62 4.91 -8.83
C LYS A 401 25.32 5.67 -7.55
N PRO A 402 26.19 5.57 -6.53
CA PRO A 402 26.04 6.32 -5.28
C PRO A 402 25.90 7.82 -5.53
N GLY A 403 25.10 8.51 -4.71
CA GLY A 403 24.90 9.97 -4.81
C GLY A 403 23.86 10.43 -5.83
N HIS A 404 23.31 9.56 -6.67
CA HIS A 404 22.38 9.97 -7.75
C HIS A 404 20.94 10.22 -7.28
N TYR A 405 20.74 10.86 -6.13
CA TYR A 405 19.42 11.15 -5.53
C TYR A 405 18.52 12.02 -6.41
N GLU A 406 19.07 12.95 -7.18
CA GLU A 406 18.27 13.79 -8.08
C GLU A 406 17.65 12.98 -9.22
N VAL A 407 18.34 11.97 -9.73
CA VAL A 407 17.79 11.03 -10.73
C VAL A 407 16.63 10.27 -10.12
N ILE A 408 16.79 9.76 -8.88
CA ILE A 408 15.70 9.06 -8.16
C ILE A 408 14.52 10.00 -7.93
N ARG A 409 14.76 11.24 -7.50
CA ARG A 409 13.72 12.22 -7.31
C ARG A 409 12.86 12.39 -8.56
N LYS A 410 13.49 12.54 -9.72
CA LYS A 410 12.81 12.67 -11.02
C LYS A 410 12.06 11.41 -11.40
N VAL A 411 12.70 10.25 -11.34
CA VAL A 411 12.10 8.95 -11.69
C VAL A 411 10.91 8.62 -10.80
N LEU A 412 11.01 8.90 -9.50
CA LEU A 412 9.92 8.64 -8.56
C LEU A 412 8.87 9.77 -8.51
N GLY A 413 9.11 10.92 -9.18
CA GLY A 413 8.26 12.09 -9.12
C GLY A 413 8.13 12.62 -7.68
N HIS A 414 9.22 12.66 -6.91
CA HIS A 414 9.22 13.30 -5.59
C HIS A 414 9.25 14.81 -5.74
N LYS A 415 8.47 15.51 -4.89
CA LYS A 415 8.34 16.95 -4.94
C LYS A 415 9.62 17.67 -4.50
N SER A 416 10.37 17.11 -3.55
CA SER A 416 11.63 17.66 -3.04
C SER A 416 12.72 16.59 -2.93
N LEU A 417 13.96 17.04 -3.00
CA LEU A 417 15.13 16.20 -2.78
C LEU A 417 15.18 15.70 -1.32
N THR A 418 14.76 16.55 -0.36
CA THR A 418 14.63 16.19 1.05
C THR A 418 13.80 14.92 1.27
N THR A 419 12.68 14.78 0.53
CA THR A 419 11.86 13.56 0.60
C THR A 419 12.65 12.34 0.12
N THR A 420 13.47 12.47 -0.91
CA THR A 420 14.30 11.37 -1.42
C THR A 420 15.38 11.01 -0.42
N TYR A 421 16.09 12.01 0.14
CA TYR A 421 17.10 11.79 1.16
C TYR A 421 16.51 11.15 2.43
N SER A 422 15.37 11.64 2.94
CA SER A 422 14.76 11.09 4.15
C SER A 422 14.37 9.60 4.03
N HIS A 423 14.14 9.11 2.80
CA HIS A 423 13.81 7.71 2.56
C HIS A 423 15.00 6.82 2.22
N TYR A 424 16.02 7.35 1.54
CA TYR A 424 17.07 6.54 0.93
C TYR A 424 18.49 6.88 1.42
N ALA A 425 18.68 7.91 2.22
CA ALA A 425 19.99 8.19 2.82
C ALA A 425 20.45 6.98 3.65
N GLY A 426 21.65 6.50 3.36
CA GLY A 426 22.22 5.30 3.98
C GLY A 426 21.91 3.98 3.28
N ALA A 427 20.99 3.96 2.30
CA ALA A 427 20.74 2.73 1.53
C ALA A 427 21.93 2.32 0.64
N GLU A 428 22.82 3.24 0.35
CA GLU A 428 24.00 3.07 -0.51
C GLU A 428 25.32 2.99 0.26
N THR A 429 25.29 2.85 1.60
CA THR A 429 26.51 2.93 2.43
C THR A 429 27.56 1.93 1.96
N GLN A 430 27.18 0.68 1.67
CA GLN A 430 28.12 -0.31 1.19
C GLN A 430 28.68 0.01 -0.21
N ALA A 431 27.85 0.49 -1.12
CA ALA A 431 28.27 0.89 -2.45
C ALA A 431 29.20 2.11 -2.40
N ALA A 432 28.94 3.07 -1.50
CA ALA A 432 29.82 4.21 -1.26
C ALA A 432 31.17 3.79 -0.67
N ILE A 433 31.19 2.84 0.27
CA ILE A 433 32.41 2.26 0.83
C ILE A 433 33.21 1.57 -0.28
N ASN A 434 32.58 0.72 -1.08
CA ASN A 434 33.25 0.02 -2.19
C ASN A 434 33.85 1.01 -3.19
N LEU A 435 33.13 2.08 -3.54
CA LEU A 435 33.62 3.13 -4.43
C LEU A 435 34.85 3.85 -3.81
N TYR A 436 34.80 4.14 -2.51
CA TYR A 436 35.93 4.72 -1.80
C TYR A 436 37.16 3.77 -1.83
N ASP A 437 36.96 2.51 -1.53
CA ASP A 437 38.03 1.49 -1.55
C ASP A 437 38.64 1.37 -2.94
N ASP A 438 37.82 1.35 -4.01
CA ASP A 438 38.32 1.33 -5.40
C ASP A 438 39.18 2.54 -5.72
N VAL A 439 38.78 3.74 -5.29
CA VAL A 439 39.57 4.96 -5.47
C VAL A 439 40.92 4.85 -4.74
N ILE A 440 40.95 4.37 -3.51
CA ILE A 440 42.18 4.19 -2.73
C ILE A 440 43.08 3.12 -3.38
N ILE A 441 42.51 2.00 -3.84
CA ILE A 441 43.27 0.94 -4.51
C ILE A 441 43.89 1.47 -5.81
N GLN A 442 43.15 2.22 -6.62
CA GLN A 442 43.67 2.84 -7.84
C GLN A 442 44.82 3.79 -7.56
N HIS A 443 44.73 4.63 -6.50
CA HIS A 443 45.83 5.50 -6.10
C HIS A 443 47.06 4.73 -5.62
N ARG A 444 46.89 3.62 -4.90
CA ARG A 444 48.00 2.73 -4.51
C ARG A 444 48.68 2.10 -5.72
N GLN A 445 47.91 1.63 -6.68
CA GLN A 445 48.42 1.03 -7.93
C GLN A 445 49.17 2.06 -8.78
N LYS A 446 48.67 3.30 -8.92
CA LYS A 446 49.35 4.38 -9.64
C LYS A 446 50.68 4.77 -8.95
N LYS A 447 50.79 4.70 -7.62
CA LYS A 447 52.00 5.01 -6.86
C LYS A 447 53.07 3.91 -6.99
N ALA A 448 52.69 2.67 -7.21
CA ALA A 448 53.64 1.57 -7.43
C ALA A 448 54.41 1.69 -8.77
N PHE A 449 53.94 2.53 -9.70
CA PHE A 449 54.61 2.79 -10.98
C PHE A 449 55.51 4.04 -10.97
N THR A 450 55.57 4.81 -9.89
CA THR A 450 56.44 5.98 -9.75
C THR A 450 57.36 5.78 -8.56
N ASP A 451 58.55 5.18 -8.80
CA ASP A 451 59.65 5.07 -7.85
C ASP A 451 60.29 6.42 -7.50
N ARG A 452 59.49 7.43 -7.19
CA ARG A 452 59.95 8.65 -6.57
C ARG A 452 59.46 8.72 -5.12
N PRO A 453 60.39 8.79 -4.14
CA PRO A 453 59.98 9.06 -2.78
C PRO A 453 59.20 10.39 -2.73
N PRO A 454 58.10 10.46 -1.95
CA PRO A 454 57.36 11.71 -1.85
C PRO A 454 58.30 12.83 -1.38
N ASN A 455 58.29 13.95 -2.10
CA ASN A 455 58.93 15.17 -1.58
C ASN A 455 58.41 15.36 -0.15
N LYS A 456 59.36 15.33 0.80
CA LYS A 456 59.03 15.74 2.15
C LYS A 456 58.48 17.17 2.04
N ILE A 457 57.21 17.35 2.30
CA ILE A 457 56.65 18.69 2.50
C ILE A 457 57.49 19.27 3.60
N ALA A 458 58.28 20.32 3.27
CA ALA A 458 59.05 21.05 4.25
C ALA A 458 58.03 21.48 5.33
N GLU A 459 58.28 21.05 6.57
CA GLU A 459 57.48 21.54 7.70
C GLU A 459 57.55 23.06 7.66
N PRO A 460 56.39 23.76 7.71
CA PRO A 460 56.42 25.21 7.81
C PRO A 460 57.26 25.57 9.02
N PRO A 461 58.15 26.63 8.94
CA PRO A 461 58.98 26.99 10.04
C PRO A 461 58.11 27.19 11.28
N PHE A 462 58.49 26.55 12.37
CA PHE A 462 57.85 26.68 13.67
C PHE A 462 57.85 28.16 14.06
N MET A 463 56.69 28.84 13.91
CA MET A 463 56.52 30.20 14.41
C MET A 463 56.25 30.10 15.91
N ASP A 464 57.20 30.65 16.72
CA ASP A 464 57.04 30.79 18.15
C ASP A 464 55.75 31.63 18.44
N PRO A 465 54.75 31.10 19.16
CA PRO A 465 53.52 31.82 19.50
C PRO A 465 53.74 33.14 20.25
N LEU A 466 54.92 33.36 20.85
CA LEU A 466 55.28 34.60 21.59
C LEU A 466 55.58 35.78 20.67
N GLN A 467 55.79 35.61 19.38
CA GLN A 467 55.99 36.72 18.43
C GLN A 467 54.72 37.37 17.92
N LEU A 468 53.56 36.83 18.18
CA LEU A 468 52.26 37.36 17.72
C LEU A 468 51.64 38.40 18.65
N TYR A 469 52.22 38.66 19.84
CA TYR A 469 51.69 39.65 20.82
C TYR A 469 52.65 40.77 21.17
N GLY A 470 53.48 41.18 20.21
CA GLY A 470 54.31 42.39 20.32
C GLY A 470 53.49 43.66 20.09
N GLY A 471 52.70 44.07 21.08
CA GLY A 471 51.98 45.33 21.04
C GLY A 471 52.86 46.50 21.05
N LYS A 472 52.67 47.50 20.16
CA LYS A 472 53.15 48.88 20.32
C LYS A 472 52.12 49.64 21.20
N ARG A 473 52.71 50.36 22.14
CA ARG A 473 52.11 51.43 22.95
C ARG A 473 51.43 52.50 22.07
#